data_e11c04bbda7cab1715478d30f5970b31
#
_entry.id   e11c04bbda7cab1715478d30f5970b31
#
_cell.length_a   1.000
_cell.length_b   1.000
_cell.length_c   1.000
_cell.angle_alpha   90.00
_cell.angle_beta   90.00
_cell.angle_gamma   90.00
#
_symmetry.space_group_name_H-M   'P 1'
#
loop_
_entity.id
_entity.type
_entity.pdbx_description
1 polymer ?
#
loop_
_entity_poly.entity_id
_entity_poly.type
_entity_poly.pdbx_seq_one_letter_code
_entity_poly.pdbx_strand_id
1 'polypeptide(L)'
;MMLGSATPPPPAAEGAPILDLRLSYAGDLSTLGEDDVVIAVDPPTRDERIQWGQLAQVGRAPTPGNALEGSQSIWNPGPAFDGPIRVVVSLPQQKAFVFSGNSLVASSRVSTGKRGHDTPVGTFRIVQKAVTHHSNLYSNAPMPYMQRLTSGGVALHAGHVPGYRASHGCIRLPWSFARKLYGMTSTGTTVVVTNEHVPTT
;
A
#
# COMPACT_ATOMS: atom_id res chain seq x y z
N MET A 1 -42.64 12.52 42.35
CA MET A 1 -41.44 13.08 41.69
C MET A 1 -40.27 12.17 42.02
N MET A 2 -39.85 11.32 41.08
CA MET A 2 -38.68 10.47 41.25
C MET A 2 -37.55 11.02 40.34
N LEU A 3 -36.47 11.46 40.99
CA LEU A 3 -35.26 11.92 40.34
C LEU A 3 -34.44 10.70 39.88
N GLY A 4 -34.33 10.51 38.55
CA GLY A 4 -33.49 9.49 37.98
C GLY A 4 -32.01 9.89 38.07
N SER A 5 -31.21 9.07 38.74
CA SER A 5 -29.76 9.20 38.83
C SER A 5 -29.15 8.82 37.50
N ALA A 6 -28.49 9.77 36.83
CA ALA A 6 -27.68 9.52 35.67
C ALA A 6 -26.32 8.93 36.11
N THR A 7 -25.99 7.78 35.58
CA THR A 7 -24.67 7.12 35.76
C THR A 7 -23.63 7.90 34.97
N PRO A 8 -22.44 8.22 35.54
CA PRO A 8 -21.38 8.88 34.81
C PRO A 8 -20.75 7.92 33.78
N PRO A 9 -20.18 8.46 32.66
CA PRO A 9 -19.52 7.65 31.68
C PRO A 9 -18.22 7.04 32.23
N PRO A 10 -17.77 5.89 31.71
CA PRO A 10 -16.53 5.25 32.15
C PRO A 10 -15.32 6.11 31.82
N PRO A 11 -14.24 6.01 32.62
CA PRO A 11 -13.01 6.77 32.39
C PRO A 11 -12.35 6.32 31.10
N ALA A 12 -11.77 7.29 30.38
CA ALA A 12 -10.97 7.05 29.18
C ALA A 12 -9.80 6.11 29.50
N ALA A 13 -9.60 5.11 28.66
CA ALA A 13 -8.48 4.18 28.77
C ALA A 13 -7.15 4.95 28.61
N GLU A 14 -6.43 5.11 29.69
CA GLU A 14 -5.03 5.56 29.68
C GLU A 14 -4.15 4.48 29.09
N GLY A 15 -3.20 4.89 28.22
CA GLY A 15 -2.00 4.13 27.95
C GLY A 15 -1.98 3.28 26.69
N ALA A 16 -2.16 3.90 25.51
CA ALA A 16 -1.52 3.36 24.33
C ALA A 16 -0.02 3.73 24.41
N PRO A 17 0.92 2.75 24.28
CA PRO A 17 2.34 3.07 24.28
C PRO A 17 2.67 4.00 23.11
N ILE A 18 3.23 5.15 23.42
CA ILE A 18 3.88 6.03 22.46
C ILE A 18 5.08 5.25 21.94
N LEU A 19 5.01 4.77 20.71
CA LEU A 19 6.16 4.16 20.02
C LEU A 19 7.23 5.24 19.88
N ASP A 20 8.29 5.11 20.65
CA ASP A 20 9.51 5.90 20.55
C ASP A 20 10.20 5.56 19.22
N LEU A 21 9.89 6.35 18.19
CA LEU A 21 10.48 6.22 16.86
C LEU A 21 11.92 6.77 16.91
N ARG A 22 12.88 5.92 17.28
CA ARG A 22 14.29 6.23 17.06
C ARG A 22 14.61 6.12 15.59
N LEU A 23 14.82 7.29 14.96
CA LEU A 23 15.34 7.43 13.61
C LEU A 23 16.78 6.90 13.55
N SER A 24 16.98 5.77 12.86
CA SER A 24 18.31 5.31 12.48
C SER A 24 18.47 5.58 10.98
N TYR A 25 19.12 6.69 10.63
CA TYR A 25 19.52 7.00 9.27
C TYR A 25 21.00 6.63 9.08
N ALA A 26 21.28 5.73 8.12
CA ALA A 26 22.62 5.38 7.68
C ALA A 26 22.86 5.96 6.26
N GLY A 27 23.00 7.28 6.15
CA GLY A 27 23.28 7.97 4.88
C GLY A 27 23.82 9.37 5.11
N ASP A 28 24.50 9.92 4.12
CA ASP A 28 25.06 11.27 4.16
C ASP A 28 23.95 12.31 4.07
N LEU A 29 23.76 13.06 5.15
CA LEU A 29 22.72 14.09 5.31
C LEU A 29 23.03 15.40 4.58
N SER A 30 24.19 15.54 3.96
CA SER A 30 24.65 16.80 3.36
C SER A 30 23.93 17.21 2.06
N THR A 31 23.08 16.35 1.51
CA THR A 31 22.39 16.57 0.23
C THR A 31 20.87 16.70 0.33
N LEU A 32 20.31 16.73 1.54
CA LEU A 32 18.86 16.86 1.74
C LEU A 32 18.46 18.34 1.76
N GLY A 33 17.50 18.72 0.90
CA GLY A 33 16.84 20.00 0.95
C GLY A 33 15.89 20.11 2.15
N GLU A 34 15.59 21.33 2.60
CA GLU A 34 14.76 21.59 3.79
C GLU A 34 13.34 21.02 3.74
N ASP A 35 12.88 20.52 2.58
CA ASP A 35 11.55 19.93 2.39
C ASP A 35 11.55 18.38 2.30
N ASP A 36 12.70 17.73 2.45
CA ASP A 36 12.84 16.28 2.34
C ASP A 36 12.66 15.57 3.69
N VAL A 37 11.44 15.44 4.15
CA VAL A 37 11.11 14.54 5.27
C VAL A 37 11.07 13.10 4.74
N VAL A 38 12.21 12.42 4.78
CA VAL A 38 12.29 10.98 4.54
C VAL A 38 11.91 10.26 5.83
N ILE A 39 10.66 9.84 5.94
CA ILE A 39 10.29 8.89 6.99
C ILE A 39 10.72 7.51 6.49
N ALA A 40 11.94 7.13 6.80
CA ALA A 40 12.37 5.74 6.68
C ALA A 40 11.68 4.97 7.81
N VAL A 41 10.71 4.14 7.47
CA VAL A 41 10.15 3.16 8.40
C VAL A 41 11.01 1.92 8.29
N ASP A 42 11.53 1.43 9.41
CA ASP A 42 12.31 0.20 9.46
C ASP A 42 11.59 -0.95 8.75
N PRO A 43 12.33 -1.88 8.12
CA PRO A 43 11.73 -3.07 7.53
C PRO A 43 10.94 -3.81 8.62
N PRO A 44 9.80 -4.43 8.26
CA PRO A 44 8.93 -5.08 9.23
C PRO A 44 9.73 -6.09 10.08
N THR A 45 9.56 -6.02 11.38
CA THR A 45 10.19 -6.94 12.32
C THR A 45 9.77 -8.39 12.04
N ARG A 46 10.53 -9.37 12.61
CA ARG A 46 10.17 -10.78 12.46
C ARG A 46 8.75 -11.09 12.94
N ASP A 47 8.32 -10.41 14.01
CA ASP A 47 6.97 -10.58 14.57
C ASP A 47 5.90 -9.97 13.67
N GLU A 48 6.16 -8.83 13.06
CA GLU A 48 5.28 -8.26 12.05
C GLU A 48 5.19 -9.17 10.81
N ARG A 49 6.29 -9.78 10.35
CA ARG A 49 6.28 -10.76 9.26
C ARG A 49 5.47 -12.02 9.60
N ILE A 50 5.51 -12.48 10.86
CA ILE A 50 4.68 -13.62 11.32
C ILE A 50 3.21 -13.20 11.33
N GLN A 51 2.90 -12.00 11.79
CA GLN A 51 1.54 -11.42 11.76
C GLN A 51 1.03 -11.29 10.31
N TRP A 52 1.89 -10.92 9.35
CA TRP A 52 1.57 -10.87 7.92
C TRP A 52 1.22 -12.26 7.37
N GLY A 53 1.97 -13.29 7.74
CA GLY A 53 1.68 -14.68 7.39
C GLY A 53 0.35 -15.18 7.96
N GLN A 54 0.00 -14.76 9.17
CA GLN A 54 -1.28 -15.12 9.79
C GLN A 54 -2.46 -14.34 9.19
N LEU A 55 -2.29 -13.07 8.84
CA LEU A 55 -3.33 -12.26 8.19
C LEU A 55 -3.67 -12.76 6.78
N ALA A 56 -2.71 -13.37 6.08
CA ALA A 56 -2.95 -13.99 4.79
C ALA A 56 -3.77 -15.29 4.88
N GLN A 57 -3.83 -15.93 6.05
CA GLN A 57 -4.58 -17.16 6.27
C GLN A 57 -6.07 -16.93 6.60
N VAL A 58 -6.47 -15.70 6.95
CA VAL A 58 -7.85 -15.38 7.34
C VAL A 58 -8.74 -15.01 6.17
N GLY A 59 -8.16 -14.61 5.04
CA GLY A 59 -8.91 -14.28 3.84
C GLY A 59 -9.21 -15.52 2.99
N ARG A 60 -10.40 -16.11 3.14
CA ARG A 60 -10.89 -17.11 2.20
C ARG A 60 -10.78 -16.54 0.80
N ALA A 61 -10.02 -17.21 -0.07
CA ALA A 61 -9.90 -16.84 -1.47
C ALA A 61 -11.29 -16.66 -2.09
N PRO A 62 -11.52 -15.60 -2.89
CA PRO A 62 -12.78 -15.46 -3.60
C PRO A 62 -12.99 -16.70 -4.46
N THR A 63 -14.15 -17.33 -4.30
CA THR A 63 -14.56 -18.46 -5.14
C THR A 63 -14.46 -18.03 -6.61
N PRO A 64 -13.84 -18.78 -7.51
CA PRO A 64 -13.64 -18.41 -8.91
C PRO A 64 -14.97 -18.48 -9.66
N GLY A 65 -15.83 -17.49 -9.47
CA GLY A 65 -17.16 -17.44 -10.06
C GLY A 65 -17.36 -16.36 -11.11
N ASN A 66 -16.44 -15.38 -11.24
CA ASN A 66 -16.53 -14.30 -12.22
C ASN A 66 -15.14 -13.85 -12.71
N ALA A 67 -14.20 -14.75 -12.87
CA ALA A 67 -12.99 -14.47 -13.61
C ALA A 67 -13.35 -14.43 -15.09
N LEU A 68 -13.58 -13.25 -15.61
CA LEU A 68 -13.46 -13.01 -17.05
C LEU A 68 -12.04 -13.42 -17.42
N GLU A 69 -11.90 -14.44 -18.27
CA GLU A 69 -10.63 -14.85 -18.84
C GLU A 69 -9.94 -13.61 -19.42
N GLY A 70 -8.75 -13.26 -18.91
CA GLY A 70 -8.01 -12.06 -19.29
C GLY A 70 -8.02 -10.92 -18.26
N SER A 71 -8.77 -11.00 -17.17
CA SER A 71 -8.74 -9.98 -16.12
C SER A 71 -7.41 -10.01 -15.37
N GLN A 72 -6.61 -8.93 -15.49
CA GLN A 72 -5.35 -8.76 -14.75
C GLN A 72 -5.61 -8.42 -13.27
N SER A 73 -6.86 -8.25 -12.86
CA SER A 73 -7.23 -7.84 -11.51
C SER A 73 -8.53 -8.50 -11.05
N ILE A 74 -8.60 -8.80 -9.75
CA ILE A 74 -9.74 -9.36 -9.06
C ILE A 74 -10.19 -8.37 -8.00
N TRP A 75 -11.50 -8.11 -7.93
CA TRP A 75 -12.13 -7.36 -6.85
C TRP A 75 -13.15 -8.27 -6.20
N ASN A 76 -13.03 -8.44 -4.90
CA ASN A 76 -14.02 -9.16 -4.12
C ASN A 76 -15.05 -8.15 -3.58
N PRO A 77 -16.30 -8.18 -4.07
CA PRO A 77 -17.36 -7.32 -3.58
C PRO A 77 -17.95 -7.79 -2.24
N GLY A 78 -17.25 -8.66 -1.50
CA GLY A 78 -17.70 -9.22 -0.22
C GLY A 78 -18.08 -8.17 0.82
N PRO A 79 -18.59 -8.59 2.00
CA PRO A 79 -19.17 -7.69 2.98
C PRO A 79 -18.17 -6.65 3.43
N ALA A 80 -18.69 -5.47 3.61
CA ALA A 80 -18.15 -4.25 4.21
C ALA A 80 -16.61 -4.14 4.30
N PHE A 81 -16.09 -3.05 3.76
CA PHE A 81 -14.77 -2.54 4.13
C PHE A 81 -14.81 -2.17 5.62
N ASP A 82 -14.43 -3.08 6.49
CA ASP A 82 -14.56 -2.97 7.95
C ASP A 82 -13.26 -2.56 8.65
N GLY A 83 -12.32 -2.00 7.90
CA GLY A 83 -11.05 -1.57 8.47
C GLY A 83 -10.22 -0.68 7.54
N PRO A 84 -9.07 -0.19 8.03
CA PRO A 84 -8.19 0.65 7.24
C PRO A 84 -7.68 -0.07 5.99
N ILE A 85 -7.63 0.67 4.87
CA ILE A 85 -7.07 0.15 3.62
C ILE A 85 -5.54 0.09 3.73
N ARG A 86 -5.00 -1.05 3.30
CA ARG A 86 -3.57 -1.30 3.18
C ARG A 86 -3.27 -1.99 1.86
N VAL A 87 -2.21 -1.58 1.21
CA VAL A 87 -1.74 -2.19 -0.05
C VAL A 87 -0.45 -2.96 0.23
N VAL A 88 -0.35 -4.20 -0.25
CA VAL A 88 0.88 -5.00 -0.21
C VAL A 88 1.30 -5.32 -1.62
N VAL A 89 2.54 -4.99 -1.99
CA VAL A 89 3.11 -5.26 -3.31
C VAL A 89 4.20 -6.31 -3.16
N SER A 90 3.98 -7.50 -3.72
CA SER A 90 4.98 -8.55 -3.79
C SER A 90 5.78 -8.44 -5.09
N LEU A 91 7.08 -8.13 -4.97
CA LEU A 91 7.98 -8.00 -6.12
C LEU A 91 8.19 -9.35 -6.85
N PRO A 92 8.37 -10.49 -6.17
CA PRO A 92 8.52 -11.77 -6.86
C PRO A 92 7.24 -12.22 -7.58
N GLN A 93 6.07 -11.93 -7.03
CA GLN A 93 4.79 -12.30 -7.66
C GLN A 93 4.35 -11.29 -8.73
N GLN A 94 4.95 -10.10 -8.79
CA GLN A 94 4.48 -8.98 -9.61
C GLN A 94 2.97 -8.75 -9.41
N LYS A 95 2.55 -8.72 -8.13
CA LYS A 95 1.16 -8.54 -7.71
C LYS A 95 1.03 -7.50 -6.60
N ALA A 96 -0.05 -6.76 -6.65
CA ALA A 96 -0.55 -5.96 -5.53
C ALA A 96 -1.78 -6.62 -4.92
N PHE A 97 -1.86 -6.57 -3.61
CA PHE A 97 -2.96 -7.05 -2.79
C PHE A 97 -3.51 -5.88 -1.98
N VAL A 98 -4.81 -5.73 -1.94
CA VAL A 98 -5.50 -4.67 -1.18
C VAL A 98 -6.27 -5.33 -0.05
N PHE A 99 -6.00 -4.88 1.14
CA PHE A 99 -6.68 -5.33 2.36
C PHE A 99 -7.53 -4.21 2.93
N SER A 100 -8.69 -4.57 3.49
CA SER A 100 -9.48 -3.75 4.39
C SER A 100 -9.47 -4.44 5.76
N GLY A 101 -8.86 -3.80 6.76
CA GLY A 101 -8.54 -4.51 7.99
C GLY A 101 -7.71 -5.77 7.69
N ASN A 102 -8.26 -6.94 8.02
CA ASN A 102 -7.65 -8.25 7.78
C ASN A 102 -8.17 -8.96 6.53
N SER A 103 -9.15 -8.41 5.84
CA SER A 103 -9.80 -9.04 4.69
C SER A 103 -9.11 -8.65 3.38
N LEU A 104 -8.75 -9.62 2.54
CA LEU A 104 -8.28 -9.39 1.18
C LEU A 104 -9.48 -8.97 0.31
N VAL A 105 -9.51 -7.71 -0.14
CA VAL A 105 -10.61 -7.16 -0.92
C VAL A 105 -10.32 -7.04 -2.41
N ALA A 106 -9.03 -7.02 -2.79
CA ALA A 106 -8.66 -7.00 -4.20
C ALA A 106 -7.23 -7.47 -4.41
N SER A 107 -6.95 -7.96 -5.62
CA SER A 107 -5.59 -8.19 -6.10
C SER A 107 -5.46 -7.87 -7.58
N SER A 108 -4.24 -7.51 -8.00
CA SER A 108 -3.94 -7.21 -9.39
C SER A 108 -2.50 -7.56 -9.75
N ARG A 109 -2.26 -7.89 -11.02
CA ARG A 109 -0.91 -7.88 -11.56
C ARG A 109 -0.38 -6.44 -11.55
N VAL A 110 0.94 -6.31 -11.38
CA VAL A 110 1.65 -5.04 -11.45
C VAL A 110 2.90 -5.16 -12.33
N SER A 111 3.50 -4.04 -12.68
CA SER A 111 4.84 -4.02 -13.26
C SER A 111 5.69 -3.05 -12.44
N THR A 112 6.70 -3.59 -11.76
CA THR A 112 7.61 -2.85 -10.88
C THR A 112 8.90 -2.48 -11.59
N GLY A 113 9.84 -1.87 -10.88
CA GLY A 113 11.13 -1.42 -11.41
C GLY A 113 11.95 -2.53 -12.04
N LYS A 114 12.46 -2.31 -13.25
CA LYS A 114 13.39 -3.20 -13.95
C LYS A 114 14.75 -3.23 -13.24
N ARG A 115 15.62 -4.17 -13.61
CA ARG A 115 17.01 -4.23 -13.11
C ARG A 115 17.71 -2.89 -13.28
N GLY A 116 18.36 -2.40 -12.22
CA GLY A 116 19.02 -1.09 -12.18
C GLY A 116 18.08 0.09 -11.91
N HIS A 117 16.78 -0.17 -11.80
CA HIS A 117 15.74 0.80 -11.42
C HIS A 117 14.76 0.13 -10.46
N ASP A 118 15.27 -0.51 -9.44
CA ASP A 118 14.50 -1.34 -8.55
C ASP A 118 13.47 -0.52 -7.75
N THR A 119 12.27 -1.08 -7.58
CA THR A 119 11.29 -0.55 -6.64
C THR A 119 11.79 -0.83 -5.23
N PRO A 120 11.93 0.18 -4.36
CA PRO A 120 12.44 -0.01 -3.02
C PRO A 120 11.49 -0.88 -2.18
N VAL A 121 12.08 -1.80 -1.40
CA VAL A 121 11.36 -2.61 -0.42
C VAL A 121 11.21 -1.82 0.86
N GLY A 122 10.05 -1.94 1.51
CA GLY A 122 9.79 -1.28 2.78
C GLY A 122 8.31 -0.97 2.99
N THR A 123 8.03 -0.29 4.09
CA THR A 123 6.70 0.22 4.41
C THR A 123 6.67 1.72 4.12
N PHE A 124 5.75 2.11 3.27
CA PHE A 124 5.56 3.49 2.81
C PHE A 124 4.17 3.99 3.18
N ARG A 125 4.01 5.31 3.15
CA ARG A 125 2.70 5.94 3.18
C ARG A 125 2.49 6.71 1.88
N ILE A 126 1.24 6.77 1.41
CA ILE A 126 0.90 7.64 0.29
C ILE A 126 1.06 9.09 0.77
N VAL A 127 2.01 9.82 0.20
CA VAL A 127 2.30 11.21 0.59
C VAL A 127 1.65 12.23 -0.32
N GLN A 128 1.29 11.85 -1.55
CA GLN A 128 0.63 12.71 -2.53
C GLN A 128 -0.25 11.89 -3.46
N LYS A 129 -1.36 12.49 -3.92
CA LYS A 129 -2.27 11.89 -4.91
C LYS A 129 -2.61 12.90 -5.99
N ALA A 130 -2.65 12.44 -7.24
CA ALA A 130 -3.10 13.25 -8.37
C ALA A 130 -3.79 12.35 -9.41
N VAL A 131 -4.96 12.77 -9.91
CA VAL A 131 -5.66 12.06 -10.99
C VAL A 131 -4.86 12.13 -12.29
N THR A 132 -4.33 13.31 -12.59
CA THR A 132 -3.44 13.56 -13.73
C THR A 132 -2.08 14.01 -13.21
N HIS A 133 -1.04 13.29 -13.59
CA HIS A 133 0.35 13.62 -13.25
C HIS A 133 1.26 13.18 -14.39
N HIS A 134 2.37 13.88 -14.58
CA HIS A 134 3.42 13.53 -15.52
C HIS A 134 4.77 13.47 -14.80
N SER A 135 5.59 12.53 -15.18
CA SER A 135 6.91 12.35 -14.58
C SER A 135 7.83 13.51 -14.89
N ASN A 136 8.41 14.12 -13.87
CA ASN A 136 9.46 15.14 -14.04
C ASN A 136 10.81 14.55 -14.42
N LEU A 137 11.00 13.22 -14.22
CA LEU A 137 12.28 12.54 -14.39
C LEU A 137 12.38 11.74 -15.71
N TYR A 138 11.23 11.31 -16.27
CA TYR A 138 11.20 10.36 -17.39
C TYR A 138 10.33 10.87 -18.53
N SER A 139 10.90 11.78 -19.37
CA SER A 139 10.29 12.22 -20.63
C SER A 139 8.83 12.65 -20.52
N ASN A 140 8.45 13.30 -19.44
CA ASN A 140 7.07 13.72 -19.19
C ASN A 140 6.04 12.58 -19.33
N ALA A 141 6.43 11.34 -19.00
CA ALA A 141 5.57 10.17 -19.11
C ALA A 141 4.29 10.33 -18.26
N PRO A 142 3.10 10.01 -18.81
CA PRO A 142 1.86 10.12 -18.06
C PRO A 142 1.80 9.09 -16.92
N MET A 143 1.37 9.55 -15.75
CA MET A 143 1.19 8.76 -14.54
C MET A 143 -0.24 8.97 -13.98
N PRO A 144 -1.29 8.51 -14.66
CA PRO A 144 -2.68 8.73 -14.21
C PRO A 144 -2.93 8.00 -12.89
N TYR A 145 -3.79 8.60 -12.05
CA TYR A 145 -4.11 8.10 -10.71
C TYR A 145 -2.87 7.88 -9.83
N MET A 146 -1.92 8.80 -9.94
CA MET A 146 -0.66 8.76 -9.21
C MET A 146 -0.88 8.83 -7.70
N GLN A 147 -0.19 7.96 -6.98
CA GLN A 147 -0.13 7.88 -5.52
C GLN A 147 1.34 7.76 -5.14
N ARG A 148 1.97 8.88 -4.78
CA ARG A 148 3.40 8.96 -4.47
C ARG A 148 3.71 8.31 -3.15
N LEU A 149 4.80 7.56 -3.09
CA LEU A 149 5.28 6.84 -1.91
C LEU A 149 6.56 7.43 -1.33
N THR A 150 7.42 8.01 -2.19
CA THR A 150 8.73 8.53 -1.77
C THR A 150 8.99 9.92 -2.33
N SER A 151 9.89 10.69 -1.70
CA SER A 151 10.40 11.97 -2.23
C SER A 151 11.09 11.78 -3.58
N GLY A 152 11.81 10.67 -3.77
CA GLY A 152 12.44 10.29 -5.03
C GLY A 152 11.49 9.92 -6.18
N GLY A 153 10.18 10.10 -6.00
CA GLY A 153 9.19 9.98 -7.08
C GLY A 153 8.65 8.58 -7.33
N VAL A 154 8.97 7.58 -6.51
CA VAL A 154 8.33 6.26 -6.62
C VAL A 154 6.85 6.37 -6.26
N ALA A 155 5.99 5.85 -7.13
CA ALA A 155 4.54 5.94 -6.99
C ALA A 155 3.81 4.71 -7.53
N LEU A 156 2.59 4.49 -7.04
CA LEU A 156 1.58 3.67 -7.71
C LEU A 156 0.89 4.54 -8.77
N HIS A 157 0.69 4.04 -9.99
CA HIS A 157 -0.07 4.75 -11.02
C HIS A 157 -0.61 3.80 -12.10
N ALA A 158 -1.59 4.23 -12.89
CA ALA A 158 -2.02 3.47 -14.06
C ALA A 158 -0.94 3.45 -15.13
N GLY A 159 -0.74 2.29 -15.76
CA GLY A 159 0.23 2.13 -16.84
C GLY A 159 0.21 0.74 -17.45
N HIS A 160 1.05 0.55 -18.47
CA HIS A 160 1.18 -0.75 -19.12
C HIS A 160 1.82 -1.79 -18.18
N VAL A 161 1.16 -2.93 -18.04
CA VAL A 161 1.58 -4.07 -17.19
C VAL A 161 1.88 -5.28 -18.09
N PRO A 162 3.12 -5.42 -18.57
CA PRO A 162 3.47 -6.47 -19.55
C PRO A 162 3.62 -7.86 -18.94
N GLY A 163 3.47 -8.01 -17.61
CA GLY A 163 3.65 -9.27 -16.91
C GLY A 163 5.06 -9.49 -16.35
N TYR A 164 5.95 -8.53 -16.53
CA TYR A 164 7.31 -8.52 -15.98
C TYR A 164 7.70 -7.13 -15.47
N ARG A 165 8.86 -7.02 -14.82
CA ARG A 165 9.41 -5.76 -14.30
C ARG A 165 9.88 -4.88 -15.44
N ALA A 166 9.23 -3.71 -15.67
CA ALA A 166 9.50 -2.86 -16.82
C ALA A 166 9.51 -1.35 -16.50
N SER A 167 9.24 -0.95 -15.25
CA SER A 167 9.24 0.48 -14.87
C SER A 167 10.63 0.98 -14.51
N HIS A 168 10.73 2.27 -14.21
CA HIS A 168 11.93 2.90 -13.66
C HIS A 168 11.81 3.13 -12.13
N GLY A 169 11.18 2.19 -11.44
CA GLY A 169 11.00 2.22 -9.98
C GLY A 169 9.54 2.33 -9.54
N CYS A 170 8.67 2.95 -10.31
CA CYS A 170 7.25 3.03 -10.02
C CYS A 170 6.55 1.67 -10.11
N ILE A 171 5.39 1.57 -9.50
CA ILE A 171 4.52 0.40 -9.52
C ILE A 171 3.36 0.70 -10.48
N ARG A 172 3.41 0.10 -11.68
CA ARG A 172 2.36 0.26 -12.68
C ARG A 172 1.22 -0.69 -12.42
N LEU A 173 0.00 -0.19 -12.48
CA LEU A 173 -1.25 -0.90 -12.27
C LEU A 173 -2.10 -0.88 -13.55
N PRO A 174 -2.93 -1.90 -13.82
CA PRO A 174 -3.96 -1.81 -14.85
C PRO A 174 -4.86 -0.59 -14.60
N TRP A 175 -5.30 0.06 -15.65
CA TRP A 175 -6.04 1.33 -15.58
C TRP A 175 -7.28 1.26 -14.66
N SER A 176 -8.11 0.25 -14.87
CA SER A 176 -9.33 0.06 -14.08
C SER A 176 -9.05 -0.17 -12.59
N PHE A 177 -7.97 -0.91 -12.30
CA PHE A 177 -7.54 -1.17 -10.93
C PHE A 177 -6.99 0.09 -10.27
N ALA A 178 -6.10 0.81 -10.96
CA ALA A 178 -5.51 2.05 -10.44
C ALA A 178 -6.59 3.09 -10.10
N ARG A 179 -7.60 3.25 -10.97
CA ARG A 179 -8.74 4.15 -10.75
C ARG A 179 -9.53 3.79 -9.49
N LYS A 180 -9.88 2.49 -9.33
CA LYS A 180 -10.61 2.02 -8.15
C LYS A 180 -9.78 2.18 -6.88
N LEU A 181 -8.53 1.74 -6.91
CA LEU A 181 -7.61 1.88 -5.77
C LEU A 181 -7.43 3.34 -5.37
N TYR A 182 -7.30 4.23 -6.34
CA TYR A 182 -7.22 5.67 -6.10
C TYR A 182 -8.44 6.18 -5.34
N GLY A 183 -9.64 5.73 -5.66
CA GLY A 183 -10.87 6.11 -4.95
C GLY A 183 -10.98 5.57 -3.52
N MET A 184 -10.28 4.46 -3.22
CA MET A 184 -10.33 3.78 -1.91
C MET A 184 -9.26 4.22 -0.94
N THR A 185 -8.19 4.84 -1.42
CA THR A 185 -7.04 5.26 -0.63
C THR A 185 -7.07 6.75 -0.35
N SER A 186 -6.31 7.18 0.65
CA SER A 186 -6.04 8.58 0.99
C SER A 186 -4.55 8.78 1.23
N THR A 187 -4.10 10.03 1.34
CA THR A 187 -2.79 10.32 1.92
C THR A 187 -2.71 9.72 3.30
N GLY A 188 -1.56 9.13 3.65
CA GLY A 188 -1.39 8.36 4.88
C GLY A 188 -1.74 6.86 4.76
N THR A 189 -2.40 6.40 3.69
CA THR A 189 -2.65 4.96 3.46
C THR A 189 -1.32 4.21 3.38
N THR A 190 -1.22 3.11 4.12
CA THR A 190 -0.02 2.26 4.17
C THR A 190 0.13 1.43 2.90
N VAL A 191 1.33 1.44 2.33
CA VAL A 191 1.75 0.62 1.20
C VAL A 191 3.02 -0.12 1.59
N VAL A 192 2.99 -1.45 1.57
CA VAL A 192 4.14 -2.30 1.84
C VAL A 192 4.64 -2.90 0.54
N VAL A 193 5.91 -2.73 0.26
CA VAL A 193 6.61 -3.38 -0.86
C VAL A 193 7.53 -4.45 -0.27
N THR A 194 7.39 -5.69 -0.71
CA THR A 194 8.13 -6.81 -0.14
C THR A 194 8.75 -7.71 -1.21
N ASN A 195 9.87 -8.35 -0.85
CA ASN A 195 10.48 -9.44 -1.62
C ASN A 195 9.89 -10.82 -1.26
N GLU A 196 8.88 -10.87 -0.43
CA GLU A 196 8.24 -12.11 -0.01
C GLU A 196 7.02 -12.43 -0.88
N HIS A 197 6.65 -13.72 -0.93
CA HIS A 197 5.39 -14.16 -1.48
C HIS A 197 4.27 -13.89 -0.47
N VAL A 198 3.21 -13.23 -0.92
CA VAL A 198 1.97 -13.07 -0.15
C VAL A 198 1.11 -14.29 -0.44
N PRO A 199 0.86 -15.17 0.56
CA PRO A 199 -0.01 -16.32 0.38
C PRO A 199 -1.44 -15.86 0.13
N THR A 200 -2.09 -16.45 -0.85
CA THR A 200 -3.49 -16.19 -1.27
C THR A 200 -4.32 -17.46 -1.14
N THR A 201 -4.24 -18.12 0.01
CA THR A 201 -5.11 -19.28 0.32
C THR A 201 -6.37 -18.86 1.04
#